data_434bc95bca1016311220e6480a739b76
#
_entry.id   434bc95bca1016311220e6480a739b76
#
_cell.length_a   1.000
_cell.length_b   1.000
_cell.length_c   1.000
_cell.angle_alpha   90.00
_cell.angle_beta   90.00
_cell.angle_gamma   90.00
#
_symmetry.space_group_name_H-M   'P 1'
#
loop_
_entity.id
_entity.type
_entity.pdbx_description
1 polymer ?
#
loop_
_entity_poly.entity_id
_entity_poly.type
_entity_poly.pdbx_seq_one_letter_code
_entity_poly.pdbx_strand_id
1 'polypeptide(L)'
;IAFTDTYLEYTSLRTLLSACSLVGSVALVVLFLCSYLLSGVVTKPVGAAWAQQEQFLSDASHELKTPLTVILSSADLLRRSAAPEQEAYIDNIQAESRRMRSLVEDMLTLFRAQKSAGTLPDTTADVSEMAVTAALRFEPVAFEAGHLLEYDIAPGLSARGDGARLGQALAVLLDNAVKYAAPGTPIQLDAARQGSRAVLTVTNRGEDIPADKLPHIFDRFYRADEARTDGSSFGLGLAIAKAIVDAHRGTIRCESGGGVTRFIISLPLAAGKQERGTDHV
;
A
#
# COMPACT_ATOMS: atom_id res chain seq x y z
N ILE A 1 -59.11 -60.40 4.07
CA ILE A 1 -58.94 -59.04 4.67
C ILE A 1 -57.55 -58.84 5.15
N ALA A 2 -56.79 -59.78 5.75
CA ALA A 2 -55.44 -59.62 6.21
C ALA A 2 -54.38 -59.40 5.12
N PHE A 3 -54.55 -59.82 3.91
CA PHE A 3 -53.60 -59.67 2.78
C PHE A 3 -53.63 -58.29 2.14
N THR A 4 -54.70 -57.56 2.23
CA THR A 4 -54.81 -56.19 1.70
C THR A 4 -54.13 -55.15 2.63
N ASP A 5 -54.08 -55.35 3.95
CA ASP A 5 -53.43 -54.43 4.88
C ASP A 5 -51.89 -54.47 4.76
N THR A 6 -51.32 -55.65 4.62
CA THR A 6 -49.85 -55.84 4.46
C THR A 6 -49.36 -55.24 3.13
N TYR A 7 -50.14 -55.25 2.05
CA TYR A 7 -49.74 -54.64 0.77
C TYR A 7 -49.75 -53.11 0.83
N LEU A 8 -50.71 -52.52 1.51
CA LEU A 8 -50.78 -51.08 1.72
C LEU A 8 -49.63 -50.57 2.64
N GLU A 9 -49.28 -51.32 3.66
CA GLU A 9 -48.12 -51.00 4.50
C GLU A 9 -46.79 -51.09 3.72
N TYR A 10 -46.60 -52.11 2.91
CA TYR A 10 -45.39 -52.23 2.08
C TYR A 10 -45.24 -51.13 1.03
N THR A 11 -46.35 -50.71 0.40
CA THR A 11 -46.32 -49.60 -0.57
C THR A 11 -46.06 -48.26 0.06
N SER A 12 -46.61 -48.00 1.26
CA SER A 12 -46.37 -46.79 2.00
C SER A 12 -44.93 -46.72 2.53
N LEU A 13 -44.37 -47.83 3.02
CA LEU A 13 -42.98 -47.91 3.47
C LEU A 13 -41.98 -47.66 2.31
N ARG A 14 -42.29 -48.26 1.14
CA ARG A 14 -41.46 -48.07 -0.06
C ARG A 14 -41.49 -46.61 -0.57
N THR A 15 -42.64 -45.96 -0.52
CA THR A 15 -42.80 -44.56 -0.91
C THR A 15 -42.08 -43.63 0.06
N LEU A 16 -42.16 -43.92 1.36
CA LEU A 16 -41.41 -43.17 2.39
C LEU A 16 -39.88 -43.31 2.21
N LEU A 17 -39.39 -44.55 2.00
CA LEU A 17 -37.98 -44.80 1.74
C LEU A 17 -37.48 -44.12 0.49
N SER A 18 -38.24 -44.13 -0.61
CA SER A 18 -37.84 -43.42 -1.83
C SER A 18 -37.85 -41.92 -1.68
N ALA A 19 -38.83 -41.36 -0.95
CA ALA A 19 -38.86 -39.93 -0.64
C ALA A 19 -37.69 -39.50 0.24
N CYS A 20 -37.38 -40.25 1.31
CA CYS A 20 -36.22 -40.00 2.16
C CYS A 20 -34.88 -40.12 1.40
N SER A 21 -34.76 -41.11 0.52
CA SER A 21 -33.56 -41.27 -0.33
C SER A 21 -33.40 -40.12 -1.32
N LEU A 22 -34.48 -39.65 -1.92
CA LEU A 22 -34.46 -38.49 -2.84
C LEU A 22 -34.04 -37.20 -2.08
N VAL A 23 -34.70 -36.93 -0.95
CA VAL A 23 -34.37 -35.76 -0.13
C VAL A 23 -32.92 -35.81 0.38
N GLY A 24 -32.47 -36.97 0.84
CA GLY A 24 -31.09 -37.17 1.26
C GLY A 24 -30.06 -36.95 0.16
N SER A 25 -30.36 -37.47 -1.05
CA SER A 25 -29.48 -37.26 -2.22
C SER A 25 -29.42 -35.79 -2.64
N VAL A 26 -30.55 -35.10 -2.67
CA VAL A 26 -30.60 -33.64 -2.96
C VAL A 26 -29.82 -32.84 -1.91
N ALA A 27 -30.01 -33.15 -0.64
CA ALA A 27 -29.28 -32.48 0.45
C ALA A 27 -27.76 -32.70 0.33
N LEU A 28 -27.29 -33.88 0.00
CA LEU A 28 -25.87 -34.19 -0.22
C LEU A 28 -25.30 -33.41 -1.41
N VAL A 29 -26.03 -33.29 -2.52
CA VAL A 29 -25.61 -32.49 -3.69
C VAL A 29 -25.49 -31.00 -3.31
N VAL A 30 -26.48 -30.47 -2.60
CA VAL A 30 -26.46 -29.06 -2.13
C VAL A 30 -25.29 -28.82 -1.22
N LEU A 31 -25.05 -29.70 -0.23
CA LEU A 31 -23.91 -29.58 0.69
C LEU A 31 -22.57 -29.65 -0.04
N PHE A 32 -22.45 -30.55 -1.02
CA PHE A 32 -21.24 -30.65 -1.84
C PHE A 32 -21.00 -29.38 -2.66
N LEU A 33 -22.05 -28.84 -3.29
CA LEU A 33 -21.97 -27.58 -4.06
C LEU A 33 -21.58 -26.39 -3.16
N CYS A 34 -22.23 -26.27 -2.01
CA CYS A 34 -21.90 -25.24 -1.02
C CYS A 34 -20.45 -25.37 -0.53
N SER A 35 -20.01 -26.58 -0.21
CA SER A 35 -18.63 -26.84 0.23
C SER A 35 -17.62 -26.50 -0.87
N TYR A 36 -17.91 -26.86 -2.12
CA TYR A 36 -17.05 -26.55 -3.27
C TYR A 36 -16.95 -25.04 -3.52
N LEU A 37 -18.07 -24.32 -3.50
CA LEU A 37 -18.09 -22.86 -3.65
C LEU A 37 -17.38 -22.16 -2.49
N LEU A 38 -17.64 -22.56 -1.25
CA LEU A 38 -17.00 -22.01 -0.06
C LEU A 38 -15.48 -22.25 -0.07
N SER A 39 -15.04 -23.44 -0.46
CA SER A 39 -13.63 -23.79 -0.59
C SER A 39 -12.92 -22.86 -1.59
N GLY A 40 -13.53 -22.57 -2.74
CA GLY A 40 -12.97 -21.65 -3.72
C GLY A 40 -12.87 -20.20 -3.26
N VAL A 41 -13.86 -19.73 -2.49
CA VAL A 41 -13.93 -18.35 -2.01
C VAL A 41 -13.02 -18.12 -0.80
N VAL A 42 -12.84 -19.11 0.08
CA VAL A 42 -12.09 -18.97 1.33
C VAL A 42 -10.61 -19.37 1.17
N THR A 43 -10.33 -20.48 0.49
CA THR A 43 -8.95 -21.01 0.41
C THR A 43 -8.04 -20.22 -0.53
N LYS A 44 -8.54 -19.70 -1.65
CA LYS A 44 -7.73 -18.93 -2.60
C LYS A 44 -7.15 -17.64 -2.00
N PRO A 45 -7.96 -16.76 -1.37
CA PRO A 45 -7.42 -15.53 -0.77
C PRO A 45 -6.49 -15.81 0.42
N VAL A 46 -6.76 -16.85 1.21
CA VAL A 46 -5.87 -17.24 2.31
C VAL A 46 -4.53 -17.73 1.77
N GLY A 47 -4.52 -18.59 0.76
CA GLY A 47 -3.28 -19.07 0.12
C GLY A 47 -2.47 -17.93 -0.50
N ALA A 48 -3.12 -16.98 -1.19
CA ALA A 48 -2.46 -15.81 -1.75
C ALA A 48 -1.86 -14.90 -0.65
N ALA A 49 -2.57 -14.69 0.45
CA ALA A 49 -2.07 -13.91 1.59
C ALA A 49 -0.85 -14.58 2.25
N TRP A 50 -0.84 -15.91 2.38
CA TRP A 50 0.30 -16.67 2.90
C TRP A 50 1.51 -16.58 1.98
N ALA A 51 1.32 -16.80 0.68
CA ALA A 51 2.43 -16.68 -0.29
C ALA A 51 3.03 -15.27 -0.30
N GLN A 52 2.17 -14.24 -0.22
CA GLN A 52 2.62 -12.86 -0.13
C GLN A 52 3.36 -12.54 1.18
N GLN A 53 2.97 -13.17 2.29
CA GLN A 53 3.67 -13.03 3.56
C GLN A 53 5.01 -13.75 3.55
N GLU A 54 5.09 -14.94 2.96
CA GLU A 54 6.34 -15.71 2.82
C GLU A 54 7.34 -14.97 1.93
N GLN A 55 6.89 -14.47 0.79
CA GLN A 55 7.71 -13.63 -0.09
C GLN A 55 8.24 -12.40 0.64
N PHE A 56 7.39 -11.69 1.38
CA PHE A 56 7.80 -10.52 2.17
C PHE A 56 8.88 -10.86 3.21
N LEU A 57 8.75 -11.98 3.93
CA LEU A 57 9.76 -12.41 4.91
C LEU A 57 11.09 -12.79 4.23
N SER A 58 11.03 -13.42 3.05
CA SER A 58 12.20 -13.73 2.25
C SER A 58 12.93 -12.46 1.81
N ASP A 59 12.22 -11.53 1.20
CA ASP A 59 12.79 -10.27 0.69
C ASP A 59 13.36 -9.42 1.83
N ALA A 60 12.63 -9.33 2.96
CA ALA A 60 13.10 -8.67 4.17
C ALA A 60 14.39 -9.27 4.71
N SER A 61 14.49 -10.60 4.70
CA SER A 61 15.69 -11.32 5.17
C SER A 61 16.90 -11.03 4.28
N HIS A 62 16.70 -10.95 2.97
CA HIS A 62 17.74 -10.58 2.02
C HIS A 62 18.20 -9.13 2.20
N GLU A 63 17.26 -8.19 2.33
CA GLU A 63 17.55 -6.76 2.51
C GLU A 63 18.20 -6.43 3.86
N LEU A 64 17.96 -7.24 4.89
CA LEU A 64 18.64 -7.11 6.19
C LEU A 64 20.03 -7.75 6.21
N LYS A 65 20.25 -8.84 5.46
CA LYS A 65 21.53 -9.56 5.45
C LYS A 65 22.67 -8.71 4.88
N THR A 66 22.41 -7.95 3.83
CA THR A 66 23.42 -7.11 3.15
C THR A 66 24.03 -6.05 4.08
N PRO A 67 23.25 -5.12 4.71
CA PRO A 67 23.79 -4.13 5.62
C PRO A 67 24.43 -4.75 6.86
N LEU A 68 23.87 -5.84 7.36
CA LEU A 68 24.46 -6.56 8.49
C LEU A 68 25.85 -7.11 8.16
N THR A 69 26.04 -7.62 6.94
CA THR A 69 27.34 -8.11 6.47
C THR A 69 28.36 -6.97 6.38
N VAL A 70 27.95 -5.78 5.88
CA VAL A 70 28.81 -4.59 5.81
C VAL A 70 29.20 -4.11 7.23
N ILE A 71 28.23 -4.07 8.16
CA ILE A 71 28.48 -3.70 9.56
C ILE A 71 29.52 -4.66 10.18
N LEU A 72 29.32 -5.97 10.04
CA LEU A 72 30.21 -6.99 10.61
C LEU A 72 31.62 -6.92 10.00
N SER A 73 31.69 -6.79 8.66
CA SER A 73 32.98 -6.65 7.96
C SER A 73 33.72 -5.37 8.37
N SER A 74 33.01 -4.24 8.46
CA SER A 74 33.59 -2.97 8.87
C SER A 74 34.04 -3.00 10.33
N ALA A 75 33.29 -3.66 11.23
CA ALA A 75 33.70 -3.86 12.61
C ALA A 75 34.95 -4.75 12.74
N ASP A 76 35.06 -5.78 11.91
CA ASP A 76 36.25 -6.66 11.87
C ASP A 76 37.49 -5.93 11.33
N LEU A 77 37.31 -5.10 10.31
CA LEU A 77 38.38 -4.27 9.76
C LEU A 77 38.82 -3.18 10.75
N LEU A 78 37.86 -2.51 11.41
CA LEU A 78 38.12 -1.55 12.47
C LEU A 78 39.02 -2.13 13.57
N ARG A 79 38.81 -3.39 13.96
CA ARG A 79 39.61 -4.08 14.98
C ARG A 79 41.07 -4.34 14.53
N ARG A 80 41.34 -4.35 13.22
CA ARG A 80 42.66 -4.68 12.63
C ARG A 80 43.39 -3.47 12.09
N SER A 81 42.75 -2.33 11.93
CA SER A 81 43.27 -1.17 11.21
C SER A 81 43.99 -0.15 12.11
N ALA A 82 44.89 0.62 11.51
CA ALA A 82 45.50 1.77 12.13
C ALA A 82 44.55 2.97 12.21
N ALA A 83 44.82 3.91 13.12
CA ALA A 83 43.92 5.02 13.47
C ALA A 83 43.31 5.84 12.32
N PRO A 84 43.97 6.17 11.19
CA PRO A 84 43.37 6.98 10.13
C PRO A 84 42.28 6.27 9.32
N GLU A 85 42.26 4.94 9.30
CA GLU A 85 41.27 4.17 8.57
C GLU A 85 40.03 3.83 9.41
N GLN A 86 40.14 4.00 10.73
CA GLN A 86 39.08 3.64 11.69
C GLN A 86 37.82 4.50 11.49
N GLU A 87 37.98 5.78 11.18
CA GLU A 87 36.87 6.70 10.98
C GLU A 87 35.97 6.29 9.82
N ALA A 88 36.53 5.89 8.68
CA ALA A 88 35.78 5.41 7.53
C ALA A 88 34.96 4.14 7.86
N TYR A 89 35.50 3.22 8.66
CA TYR A 89 34.76 2.00 9.07
C TYR A 89 33.63 2.33 10.06
N ILE A 90 33.84 3.30 10.95
CA ILE A 90 32.80 3.81 11.87
C ILE A 90 31.66 4.43 11.06
N ASP A 91 31.99 5.28 10.09
CA ASP A 91 31.00 5.93 9.21
C ASP A 91 30.16 4.92 8.45
N ASN A 92 30.79 3.88 7.90
CA ASN A 92 30.10 2.78 7.23
C ASN A 92 29.14 2.03 8.17
N ILE A 93 29.59 1.70 9.39
CA ILE A 93 28.74 1.05 10.41
C ILE A 93 27.54 1.93 10.75
N GLN A 94 27.76 3.23 10.93
CA GLN A 94 26.68 4.17 11.25
C GLN A 94 25.71 4.35 10.10
N ALA A 95 26.18 4.44 8.86
CA ALA A 95 25.37 4.56 7.66
C ALA A 95 24.45 3.34 7.51
N GLU A 96 25.02 2.12 7.59
CA GLU A 96 24.25 0.89 7.46
C GLU A 96 23.29 0.66 8.65
N SER A 97 23.68 1.09 9.86
CA SER A 97 22.77 1.03 11.00
C SER A 97 21.56 1.98 10.85
N ARG A 98 21.77 3.18 10.30
CA ARG A 98 20.67 4.11 9.95
C ARG A 98 19.76 3.51 8.86
N ARG A 99 20.38 2.91 7.85
CA ARG A 99 19.66 2.24 6.77
C ARG A 99 18.78 1.10 7.29
N MET A 100 19.33 0.21 8.13
CA MET A 100 18.55 -0.86 8.74
C MET A 100 17.37 -0.34 9.59
N ARG A 101 17.58 0.75 10.33
CA ARG A 101 16.51 1.40 11.10
C ARG A 101 15.38 1.86 10.18
N SER A 102 15.70 2.57 9.10
CA SER A 102 14.70 3.01 8.11
C SER A 102 13.92 1.83 7.53
N LEU A 103 14.60 0.74 7.17
CA LEU A 103 13.93 -0.47 6.66
C LEU A 103 12.93 -1.05 7.67
N VAL A 104 13.32 -1.17 8.95
CA VAL A 104 12.44 -1.68 10.00
C VAL A 104 11.23 -0.75 10.22
N GLU A 105 11.44 0.57 10.23
CA GLU A 105 10.36 1.57 10.35
C GLU A 105 9.38 1.50 9.17
N ASP A 106 9.88 1.36 7.95
CA ASP A 106 9.08 1.18 6.73
C ASP A 106 8.25 -0.10 6.78
N MET A 107 8.87 -1.21 7.21
CA MET A 107 8.15 -2.49 7.41
C MET A 107 7.03 -2.34 8.44
N LEU A 108 7.30 -1.76 9.60
CA LEU A 108 6.29 -1.54 10.64
C LEU A 108 5.14 -0.65 10.15
N THR A 109 5.46 0.37 9.36
CA THR A 109 4.47 1.27 8.75
C THR A 109 3.59 0.52 7.77
N LEU A 110 4.18 -0.31 6.92
CA LEU A 110 3.45 -1.16 5.97
C LEU A 110 2.51 -2.13 6.68
N PHE A 111 2.98 -2.82 7.74
CA PHE A 111 2.14 -3.72 8.54
C PHE A 111 0.97 -2.99 9.20
N ARG A 112 1.21 -1.81 9.78
CA ARG A 112 0.16 -1.00 10.41
C ARG A 112 -0.88 -0.53 9.40
N ALA A 113 -0.46 -0.11 8.20
CA ALA A 113 -1.37 0.30 7.14
C ALA A 113 -2.25 -0.87 6.68
N GLN A 114 -1.69 -2.06 6.50
CA GLN A 114 -2.44 -3.26 6.10
C GLN A 114 -3.44 -3.73 7.17
N LYS A 115 -3.05 -3.71 8.44
CA LYS A 115 -3.95 -4.09 9.54
C LYS A 115 -5.12 -3.13 9.68
N SER A 116 -4.95 -1.87 9.29
CA SER A 116 -5.99 -0.83 9.35
C SER A 116 -6.93 -0.85 8.13
N ALA A 117 -6.70 -1.71 7.15
CA ALA A 117 -7.51 -1.85 5.92
C ALA A 117 -8.93 -2.41 6.19
N GLY A 118 -9.63 -1.92 7.14
CA GLY A 118 -11.02 -2.28 7.51
C GLY A 118 -11.60 -1.41 8.62
N THR A 119 -10.75 -0.73 9.36
CA THR A 119 -11.11 0.16 10.47
C THR A 119 -10.52 1.54 10.25
N LEU A 120 -11.12 2.32 9.35
CA LEU A 120 -10.81 3.75 9.25
C LEU A 120 -11.17 4.41 10.59
N PRO A 121 -10.28 5.22 11.18
CA PRO A 121 -10.66 6.08 12.29
C PRO A 121 -11.84 6.95 11.83
N ASP A 122 -12.80 7.17 12.73
CA ASP A 122 -13.96 8.04 12.45
C ASP A 122 -13.58 9.53 12.56
N THR A 123 -12.42 9.85 11.97
CA THR A 123 -11.85 11.20 11.90
C THR A 123 -11.93 11.71 10.47
N THR A 124 -11.97 13.01 10.33
CA THR A 124 -11.91 13.70 9.03
C THR A 124 -10.57 14.40 8.94
N ALA A 125 -9.83 14.11 7.88
CA ALA A 125 -8.58 14.77 7.54
C ALA A 125 -8.85 15.95 6.61
N ASP A 126 -8.31 17.12 6.91
CA ASP A 126 -8.22 18.23 5.97
C ASP A 126 -7.11 17.93 4.96
N VAL A 127 -7.53 17.57 3.74
CA VAL A 127 -6.61 17.21 2.64
C VAL A 127 -5.89 18.45 2.10
N SER A 128 -6.56 19.61 2.11
CA SER A 128 -5.97 20.87 1.66
C SER A 128 -4.84 21.30 2.59
N GLU A 129 -5.10 21.34 3.89
CA GLU A 129 -4.08 21.70 4.89
C GLU A 129 -2.91 20.70 4.88
N MET A 130 -3.21 19.41 4.80
CA MET A 130 -2.20 18.36 4.70
C MET A 130 -1.31 18.54 3.45
N ALA A 131 -1.90 18.85 2.29
CA ALA A 131 -1.15 19.02 1.05
C ALA A 131 -0.28 20.29 1.10
N VAL A 132 -0.78 21.40 1.64
CA VAL A 132 0.01 22.63 1.86
C VAL A 132 1.18 22.36 2.82
N THR A 133 0.92 21.67 3.93
CA THR A 133 1.96 21.31 4.89
C THR A 133 3.04 20.44 4.26
N ALA A 134 2.66 19.49 3.43
CA ALA A 134 3.61 18.66 2.70
C ALA A 134 4.42 19.48 1.69
N ALA A 135 3.80 20.38 0.93
CA ALA A 135 4.48 21.27 -0.01
C ALA A 135 5.54 22.12 0.69
N LEU A 136 5.15 22.83 1.76
CA LEU A 136 6.05 23.69 2.53
C LEU A 136 7.24 22.91 3.14
N ARG A 137 7.01 21.66 3.54
CA ARG A 137 8.08 20.79 4.06
C ARG A 137 9.07 20.35 2.98
N PHE A 138 8.58 20.10 1.76
CA PHE A 138 9.39 19.61 0.65
C PHE A 138 10.01 20.72 -0.21
N GLU A 139 9.52 21.97 -0.11
CA GLU A 139 10.08 23.10 -0.85
C GLU A 139 11.60 23.26 -0.66
N PRO A 140 12.15 23.30 0.59
CA PRO A 140 13.60 23.37 0.78
C PRO A 140 14.33 22.12 0.27
N VAL A 141 13.75 20.93 0.41
CA VAL A 141 14.35 19.68 -0.08
C VAL A 141 14.45 19.65 -1.61
N ALA A 142 13.39 20.10 -2.29
CA ALA A 142 13.38 20.22 -3.73
C ALA A 142 14.39 21.28 -4.21
N PHE A 143 14.44 22.42 -3.53
CA PHE A 143 15.39 23.50 -3.84
C PHE A 143 16.86 23.06 -3.69
N GLU A 144 17.20 22.36 -2.62
CA GLU A 144 18.55 21.79 -2.41
C GLU A 144 18.90 20.77 -3.49
N ALA A 145 17.92 20.03 -4.03
CA ALA A 145 18.09 19.10 -5.14
C ALA A 145 18.10 19.80 -6.52
N GLY A 146 17.95 21.14 -6.58
CA GLY A 146 17.96 21.92 -7.82
C GLY A 146 16.63 21.97 -8.55
N HIS A 147 15.50 21.74 -7.87
CA HIS A 147 14.16 21.76 -8.41
C HIS A 147 13.29 22.85 -7.78
N LEU A 148 12.37 23.43 -8.56
CA LEU A 148 11.31 24.27 -8.04
C LEU A 148 10.09 23.41 -7.72
N LEU A 149 9.52 23.55 -6.52
CA LEU A 149 8.24 22.92 -6.18
C LEU A 149 7.12 23.96 -6.36
N GLU A 150 6.26 23.70 -7.34
CA GLU A 150 5.05 24.49 -7.61
C GLU A 150 3.84 23.73 -7.07
N TYR A 151 2.85 24.44 -6.49
CA TYR A 151 1.64 23.76 -6.00
C TYR A 151 0.38 24.61 -6.24
N ASP A 152 -0.70 23.91 -6.63
CA ASP A 152 -2.06 24.44 -6.77
C ASP A 152 -3.01 23.56 -5.98
N ILE A 153 -3.46 24.05 -4.82
CA ILE A 153 -4.24 23.28 -3.85
C ILE A 153 -5.58 23.96 -3.62
N ALA A 154 -6.66 23.34 -4.11
CA ALA A 154 -8.01 23.81 -3.86
C ALA A 154 -8.34 23.75 -2.35
N PRO A 155 -8.95 24.79 -1.79
CA PRO A 155 -9.32 24.82 -0.38
C PRO A 155 -10.53 23.91 -0.07
N GLY A 156 -10.63 23.49 1.20
CA GLY A 156 -11.81 22.78 1.72
C GLY A 156 -11.95 21.32 1.27
N LEU A 157 -10.87 20.71 0.79
CA LEU A 157 -10.85 19.29 0.49
C LEU A 157 -10.73 18.51 1.80
N SER A 158 -11.67 17.61 2.07
CA SER A 158 -11.62 16.75 3.25
C SER A 158 -11.92 15.30 2.91
N ALA A 159 -11.21 14.37 3.56
CA ALA A 159 -11.41 12.93 3.41
C ALA A 159 -11.57 12.27 4.77
N ARG A 160 -12.26 11.12 4.83
CA ARG A 160 -12.34 10.34 6.07
C ARG A 160 -11.03 9.60 6.30
N GLY A 161 -10.49 9.70 7.51
CA GLY A 161 -9.32 8.95 7.91
C GLY A 161 -8.27 9.78 8.67
N ASP A 162 -7.05 9.25 8.69
CA ASP A 162 -5.90 9.80 9.41
C ASP A 162 -5.07 10.70 8.49
N GLY A 163 -5.13 12.01 8.71
CA GLY A 163 -4.40 13.01 7.93
C GLY A 163 -2.88 12.86 8.01
N ALA A 164 -2.35 12.41 9.15
CA ALA A 164 -0.90 12.21 9.31
C ALA A 164 -0.42 11.05 8.40
N ARG A 165 -1.17 9.96 8.32
CA ARG A 165 -0.87 8.85 7.41
C ARG A 165 -1.02 9.25 5.93
N LEU A 166 -2.08 9.97 5.58
CA LEU A 166 -2.24 10.49 4.22
C LEU A 166 -1.09 11.44 3.84
N GLY A 167 -0.66 12.30 4.77
CA GLY A 167 0.51 13.15 4.60
C GLY A 167 1.80 12.34 4.40
N GLN A 168 1.95 11.21 5.07
CA GLN A 168 3.06 10.28 4.86
C GLN A 168 3.04 9.68 3.44
N ALA A 169 1.87 9.27 2.94
CA ALA A 169 1.73 8.79 1.56
C ALA A 169 2.13 9.87 0.54
N LEU A 170 1.67 11.11 0.74
CA LEU A 170 2.04 12.23 -0.13
C LEU A 170 3.54 12.55 -0.05
N ALA A 171 4.13 12.50 1.13
CA ALA A 171 5.57 12.71 1.32
C ALA A 171 6.43 11.69 0.53
N VAL A 172 6.01 10.43 0.47
CA VAL A 172 6.67 9.41 -0.35
C VAL A 172 6.64 9.77 -1.83
N LEU A 173 5.51 10.31 -2.33
CA LEU A 173 5.40 10.70 -3.73
C LEU A 173 6.25 11.93 -4.05
N LEU A 174 6.32 12.91 -3.14
CA LEU A 174 7.17 14.08 -3.29
C LEU A 174 8.65 13.72 -3.24
N ASP A 175 9.06 12.85 -2.31
CA ASP A 175 10.44 12.33 -2.24
C ASP A 175 10.82 11.60 -3.54
N ASN A 176 9.91 10.81 -4.08
CA ASN A 176 10.09 10.13 -5.36
C ASN A 176 10.24 11.15 -6.51
N ALA A 177 9.40 12.17 -6.56
CA ALA A 177 9.49 13.22 -7.56
C ALA A 177 10.84 13.97 -7.51
N VAL A 178 11.33 14.30 -6.30
CA VAL A 178 12.65 14.94 -6.12
C VAL A 178 13.79 14.04 -6.61
N LYS A 179 13.72 12.74 -6.32
CA LYS A 179 14.78 11.78 -6.70
C LYS A 179 14.87 11.51 -8.20
N TYR A 180 13.74 11.55 -8.90
CA TYR A 180 13.67 11.14 -10.31
C TYR A 180 13.37 12.27 -11.27
N ALA A 181 13.25 13.52 -10.79
CA ALA A 181 13.12 14.67 -11.66
C ALA A 181 14.43 14.91 -12.45
N ALA A 182 14.30 15.29 -13.71
CA ALA A 182 15.43 15.74 -14.52
C ALA A 182 15.97 17.07 -13.97
N PRO A 183 17.31 17.28 -13.96
CA PRO A 183 17.91 18.48 -13.39
C PRO A 183 17.26 19.77 -13.92
N GLY A 184 16.95 20.68 -13.01
CA GLY A 184 16.39 22.01 -13.33
C GLY A 184 14.92 22.00 -13.78
N THR A 185 14.23 20.86 -13.72
CA THR A 185 12.79 20.80 -14.03
C THR A 185 11.94 21.01 -12.77
N PRO A 186 10.75 21.66 -12.90
CA PRO A 186 9.85 21.83 -11.76
C PRO A 186 9.16 20.51 -11.37
N ILE A 187 8.84 20.42 -10.08
CA ILE A 187 7.95 19.43 -9.52
C ILE A 187 6.61 20.12 -9.24
N GLN A 188 5.49 19.50 -9.58
CA GLN A 188 4.16 20.08 -9.39
C GLN A 188 3.33 19.21 -8.45
N LEU A 189 2.65 19.86 -7.50
CA LEU A 189 1.67 19.25 -6.61
C LEU A 189 0.32 19.91 -6.81
N ASP A 190 -0.62 19.20 -7.37
CA ASP A 190 -2.00 19.67 -7.55
C ASP A 190 -2.94 18.93 -6.60
N ALA A 191 -3.89 19.65 -6.02
CA ALA A 191 -4.98 19.05 -5.26
C ALA A 191 -6.31 19.69 -5.63
N ALA A 192 -7.23 18.90 -6.16
CA ALA A 192 -8.52 19.39 -6.65
C ALA A 192 -9.67 18.43 -6.33
N ARG A 193 -10.88 18.99 -6.34
CA ARG A 193 -12.10 18.19 -6.26
C ARG A 193 -12.49 17.67 -7.64
N GLN A 194 -12.65 16.35 -7.76
CA GLN A 194 -13.20 15.72 -8.96
C GLN A 194 -14.43 14.89 -8.58
N GLY A 195 -15.61 15.46 -8.82
CA GLY A 195 -16.88 14.86 -8.41
C GLY A 195 -16.97 14.66 -6.89
N SER A 196 -17.07 13.41 -6.44
CA SER A 196 -17.13 13.03 -5.02
C SER A 196 -15.76 12.67 -4.42
N ARG A 197 -14.66 13.03 -5.11
CA ARG A 197 -13.31 12.64 -4.70
C ARG A 197 -12.40 13.86 -4.60
N ALA A 198 -11.48 13.84 -3.63
CA ALA A 198 -10.30 14.69 -3.60
C ALA A 198 -9.19 13.97 -4.38
N VAL A 199 -8.62 14.65 -5.36
CA VAL A 199 -7.55 14.11 -6.21
C VAL A 199 -6.29 14.93 -5.98
N LEU A 200 -5.21 14.25 -5.56
CA LEU A 200 -3.88 14.84 -5.44
C LEU A 200 -3.01 14.26 -6.55
N THR A 201 -2.28 15.12 -7.23
CA THR A 201 -1.38 14.73 -8.32
C THR A 201 0.00 15.30 -8.05
N VAL A 202 1.01 14.44 -8.01
CA VAL A 202 2.42 14.82 -7.99
C VAL A 202 2.99 14.54 -9.36
N THR A 203 3.51 15.58 -10.02
CA THR A 203 4.06 15.51 -11.38
C THR A 203 5.53 15.89 -11.37
N ASN A 204 6.36 15.10 -12.00
CA ASN A 204 7.75 15.45 -12.29
C ASN A 204 8.08 15.17 -13.77
N ARG A 205 9.11 15.85 -14.28
CA ARG A 205 9.70 15.56 -15.59
C ARG A 205 10.98 14.75 -15.39
N GLY A 206 11.17 13.70 -16.19
CA GLY A 206 12.33 12.82 -16.08
C GLY A 206 12.27 11.68 -17.08
N GLU A 207 13.02 10.64 -16.81
CA GLU A 207 12.99 9.42 -17.63
C GLU A 207 11.66 8.70 -17.44
N ASP A 208 11.09 8.21 -18.54
CA ASP A 208 9.82 7.49 -18.52
C ASP A 208 10.00 6.13 -17.83
N ILE A 209 9.01 5.76 -17.01
CA ILE A 209 8.91 4.41 -16.46
C ILE A 209 8.41 3.49 -17.59
N PRO A 210 9.15 2.43 -17.96
CA PRO A 210 8.71 1.50 -18.98
C PRO A 210 7.33 0.90 -18.70
N ALA A 211 6.52 0.74 -19.74
CA ALA A 211 5.11 0.32 -19.60
C ALA A 211 4.95 -1.07 -18.94
N ASP A 212 5.92 -1.96 -19.14
CA ASP A 212 5.98 -3.28 -18.51
C ASP A 212 6.30 -3.21 -17.01
N LYS A 213 6.96 -2.13 -16.55
CA LYS A 213 7.31 -1.90 -15.15
C LYS A 213 6.21 -1.18 -14.36
N LEU A 214 5.37 -0.36 -15.01
CA LEU A 214 4.31 0.41 -14.36
C LEU A 214 3.37 -0.40 -13.45
N PRO A 215 2.94 -1.64 -13.79
CA PRO A 215 2.10 -2.45 -12.91
C PRO A 215 2.79 -2.84 -11.59
N HIS A 216 4.12 -2.87 -11.58
CA HIS A 216 4.93 -3.41 -10.49
C HIS A 216 5.53 -2.35 -9.56
N ILE A 217 5.48 -1.06 -9.92
CA ILE A 217 6.13 0.00 -9.10
C ILE A 217 5.58 0.14 -7.68
N PHE A 218 4.38 -0.38 -7.43
CA PHE A 218 3.77 -0.43 -6.10
C PHE A 218 4.00 -1.76 -5.36
N ASP A 219 4.69 -2.72 -5.99
CA ASP A 219 5.05 -3.98 -5.35
C ASP A 219 6.16 -3.74 -4.32
N ARG A 220 6.17 -4.56 -3.27
CA ARG A 220 7.15 -4.44 -2.18
C ARG A 220 8.53 -4.81 -2.70
N PHE A 221 9.56 -4.08 -2.27
CA PHE A 221 10.95 -4.25 -2.65
C PHE A 221 11.22 -4.11 -4.16
N TYR A 222 10.20 -3.73 -4.94
CA TYR A 222 10.37 -3.52 -6.36
C TYR A 222 11.11 -2.21 -6.65
N ARG A 223 12.08 -2.27 -7.55
CA ARG A 223 12.87 -1.13 -8.04
C ARG A 223 12.95 -1.21 -9.55
N ALA A 224 12.52 -0.15 -10.23
CA ALA A 224 12.57 -0.11 -11.70
C ALA A 224 13.99 -0.05 -12.25
N ASP A 225 14.94 0.51 -11.48
CA ASP A 225 16.37 0.58 -11.80
C ASP A 225 17.21 0.15 -10.59
N GLU A 226 17.89 -0.99 -10.70
CA GLU A 226 18.82 -1.47 -9.66
C GLU A 226 20.15 -0.68 -9.68
N ALA A 227 20.51 -0.07 -10.83
CA ALA A 227 21.82 0.53 -11.06
C ALA A 227 21.93 2.01 -10.68
N ARG A 228 20.83 2.74 -10.55
CA ARG A 228 20.83 4.22 -10.43
C ARG A 228 20.62 4.78 -9.03
N THR A 229 20.44 3.95 -8.04
CA THR A 229 20.13 4.44 -6.69
C THR A 229 21.33 4.25 -5.77
N ASP A 230 21.74 5.32 -5.09
CA ASP A 230 22.77 5.39 -4.03
C ASP A 230 22.49 4.49 -2.81
N GLY A 231 21.89 3.34 -3.01
CA GLY A 231 21.58 2.38 -1.95
C GLY A 231 20.56 2.86 -0.91
N SER A 232 19.98 4.05 -1.04
CA SER A 232 19.18 4.68 0.02
C SER A 232 17.72 4.23 0.09
N SER A 233 17.20 3.50 -0.90
CA SER A 233 15.78 3.14 -1.01
C SER A 233 15.58 1.63 -1.14
N PHE A 234 14.75 1.04 -0.27
CA PHE A 234 14.44 -0.40 -0.26
C PHE A 234 13.28 -0.81 -1.16
N GLY A 235 12.70 0.11 -1.94
CA GLY A 235 11.52 -0.20 -2.75
C GLY A 235 10.24 -0.41 -1.93
N LEU A 236 10.19 0.10 -0.70
CA LEU A 236 9.01 0.01 0.17
C LEU A 236 8.13 1.26 0.12
N GLY A 237 8.67 2.41 -0.24
CA GLY A 237 7.95 3.69 -0.14
C GLY A 237 6.63 3.69 -0.91
N LEU A 238 6.64 3.36 -2.21
CA LEU A 238 5.41 3.32 -3.01
C LEU A 238 4.43 2.25 -2.54
N ALA A 239 4.90 1.11 -2.05
CA ALA A 239 4.06 0.08 -1.44
C ALA A 239 3.40 0.59 -0.15
N ILE A 240 4.11 1.39 0.66
CA ILE A 240 3.57 2.05 1.86
C ILE A 240 2.50 3.07 1.46
N ALA A 241 2.81 3.95 0.48
CA ALA A 241 1.85 4.93 -0.01
C ALA A 241 0.56 4.25 -0.50
N LYS A 242 0.68 3.17 -1.27
CA LYS A 242 -0.46 2.37 -1.72
C LYS A 242 -1.24 1.78 -0.55
N ALA A 243 -0.59 1.14 0.41
CA ALA A 243 -1.25 0.54 1.56
C ALA A 243 -2.01 1.58 2.41
N ILE A 244 -1.43 2.78 2.58
CA ILE A 244 -2.11 3.87 3.28
C ILE A 244 -3.34 4.33 2.50
N VAL A 245 -3.21 4.58 1.19
CA VAL A 245 -4.32 5.05 0.35
C VAL A 245 -5.44 4.00 0.28
N ASP A 246 -5.10 2.73 0.10
CA ASP A 246 -6.07 1.62 0.09
C ASP A 246 -6.80 1.50 1.45
N ALA A 247 -6.10 1.67 2.58
CA ALA A 247 -6.70 1.70 3.91
C ALA A 247 -7.73 2.85 4.07
N HIS A 248 -7.55 3.96 3.34
CA HIS A 248 -8.46 5.10 3.29
C HIS A 248 -9.53 5.00 2.19
N ARG A 249 -9.75 3.79 1.62
CA ARG A 249 -10.68 3.54 0.50
C ARG A 249 -10.41 4.44 -0.71
N GLY A 250 -9.17 4.88 -0.82
CA GLY A 250 -8.65 5.62 -1.95
C GLY A 250 -8.14 4.72 -3.07
N THR A 251 -7.62 5.34 -4.10
CA THR A 251 -6.86 4.68 -5.16
C THR A 251 -5.61 5.48 -5.45
N ILE A 252 -4.52 4.79 -5.72
CA ILE A 252 -3.27 5.39 -6.20
C ILE A 252 -2.92 4.79 -7.56
N ARG A 253 -2.48 5.63 -8.48
CA ARG A 253 -2.02 5.19 -9.80
C ARG A 253 -0.83 6.01 -10.25
N CYS A 254 -0.10 5.51 -11.22
CA CYS A 254 1.00 6.18 -11.88
C CYS A 254 0.76 6.20 -13.39
N GLU A 255 1.05 7.32 -14.01
CA GLU A 255 1.06 7.51 -15.46
C GLU A 255 2.46 8.04 -15.82
N SER A 256 3.13 7.40 -16.80
CA SER A 256 4.45 7.82 -17.25
C SER A 256 4.52 7.73 -18.76
N GLY A 257 5.03 8.79 -19.41
CA GLY A 257 5.19 8.86 -20.85
C GLY A 257 5.51 10.27 -21.32
N GLY A 258 6.31 10.37 -22.39
CA GLY A 258 6.72 11.65 -22.98
C GLY A 258 7.59 12.50 -22.07
N GLY A 259 8.39 11.90 -21.21
CA GLY A 259 9.25 12.58 -20.26
C GLY A 259 8.50 13.15 -19.04
N VAL A 260 7.28 12.68 -18.76
CA VAL A 260 6.46 13.15 -17.64
C VAL A 260 5.93 11.96 -16.86
N THR A 261 6.14 11.96 -15.54
CA THR A 261 5.57 10.98 -14.62
C THR A 261 4.59 11.67 -13.68
N ARG A 262 3.40 11.09 -13.52
CA ARG A 262 2.34 11.56 -12.62
C ARG A 262 1.94 10.46 -11.66
N PHE A 263 2.02 10.75 -10.37
CA PHE A 263 1.42 9.92 -9.33
C PHE A 263 0.11 10.56 -8.89
N ILE A 264 -0.97 9.81 -8.90
CA ILE A 264 -2.32 10.32 -8.67
C ILE A 264 -2.95 9.55 -7.52
N ILE A 265 -3.24 10.27 -6.42
CA ILE A 265 -4.02 9.75 -5.28
C ILE A 265 -5.45 10.28 -5.43
N SER A 266 -6.44 9.40 -5.28
CA SER A 266 -7.85 9.77 -5.30
C SER A 266 -8.55 9.24 -4.05
N LEU A 267 -9.07 10.14 -3.21
CA LEU A 267 -9.70 9.85 -1.93
C LEU A 267 -11.20 10.18 -1.99
N PRO A 268 -12.10 9.36 -1.41
CA PRO A 268 -13.49 9.75 -1.27
C PRO A 268 -13.60 10.95 -0.33
N LEU A 269 -14.32 11.99 -0.77
CA LEU A 269 -14.58 13.16 0.07
C LEU A 269 -15.40 12.74 1.30
N ALA A 270 -15.08 13.30 2.46
CA ALA A 270 -15.94 13.24 3.61
C ALA A 270 -17.26 13.95 3.28
N ALA A 271 -18.40 13.34 3.65
CA ALA A 271 -19.69 14.04 3.55
C ALA A 271 -19.58 15.32 4.38
N GLY A 272 -19.74 16.49 3.74
CA GLY A 272 -19.60 17.77 4.40
C GLY A 272 -20.51 17.82 5.63
N LYS A 273 -19.98 18.22 6.78
CA LYS A 273 -20.81 18.77 7.83
C LYS A 273 -21.52 19.99 7.20
N GLN A 274 -22.79 19.84 6.87
CA GLN A 274 -23.62 21.04 6.65
C GLN A 274 -23.46 21.89 7.91
N GLU A 275 -22.83 23.04 7.80
CA GLU A 275 -22.97 24.09 8.79
C GLU A 275 -24.46 24.29 8.96
N ARG A 276 -25.02 23.83 10.09
CA ARG A 276 -26.34 24.26 10.52
C ARG A 276 -26.19 25.74 10.74
N GLY A 277 -26.71 26.52 9.80
CA GLY A 277 -26.86 27.94 9.96
C GLY A 277 -27.57 28.16 11.30
N THR A 278 -26.87 28.77 12.21
CA THR A 278 -27.49 29.41 13.39
C THR A 278 -28.23 30.66 12.86
N ASP A 279 -29.45 30.45 12.40
CA ASP A 279 -30.44 31.52 12.38
C ASP A 279 -30.64 31.97 13.82
N HIS A 280 -29.97 33.01 14.24
CA HIS A 280 -30.34 33.81 15.36
C HIS A 280 -31.18 34.97 14.83
N VAL A 281 -32.49 34.82 15.02
CA VAL A 281 -33.45 35.95 15.07
C VAL A 281 -33.19 36.76 16.35
#